data_cbde0a198cd5d8afda7e8e0d7323ba5e
#
_entry.id   cbde0a198cd5d8afda7e8e0d7323ba5e
#
_cell.length_a   1.000
_cell.length_b   1.000
_cell.length_c   1.000
_cell.angle_alpha   90.00
_cell.angle_beta   90.00
_cell.angle_gamma   90.00
#
_symmetry.space_group_name_H-M   'P 1'
#
loop_
_entity.id
_entity.type
_entity.pdbx_description
1 polymer ?
#
loop_
_entity_poly.entity_id
_entity_poly.type
_entity_poly.pdbx_seq_one_letter_code
_entity_poly.pdbx_strand_id
1 'polypeptide(L)'
;MGASFSSCVCDGDGTSLRPRLGDIPESCVALVLMYLDPTDICQLARLNRAFRDASLADFVWESKLPLNYKFIVEKALKDSSVAELGKRDIYARLCRPNLFDNGTKEIRLDKRTGGMCLAISSQALRITGIDDRRYWSRISTEESRFHTVAYLQQIWWLEVEGDFDFQFPPGKYSVFFRLQLGRSSKRLGRRVCKTEDIHGWDIKPVKFQLTTSDGQHAVSQSHLDNPGHWVLYHVGNFVSKNPNDLMKIKFSLTQIDCTHTKGGLCLDSVFIFNSDVEKEV
;
A
#
# COMPACT_ATOMS: atom_id res chain seq x y z
N MET A 1 -29.75 -76.96 -45.48
CA MET A 1 -30.41 -75.74 -44.91
C MET A 1 -29.50 -75.16 -43.85
N GLY A 2 -28.65 -74.23 -44.21
CA GLY A 2 -27.72 -73.60 -43.31
C GLY A 2 -28.13 -72.14 -43.12
N ALA A 3 -28.48 -71.77 -41.90
CA ALA A 3 -28.78 -70.41 -41.57
C ALA A 3 -27.48 -69.75 -41.08
N SER A 4 -27.07 -68.76 -41.86
CA SER A 4 -25.91 -67.91 -41.52
C SER A 4 -26.34 -66.83 -40.52
N PHE A 5 -25.79 -66.85 -39.32
CA PHE A 5 -25.92 -65.71 -38.35
C PHE A 5 -24.86 -64.73 -38.67
N SER A 6 -25.29 -63.59 -39.20
CA SER A 6 -24.45 -62.40 -39.34
C SER A 6 -24.37 -61.68 -37.93
N SER A 7 -23.22 -61.72 -37.29
CA SER A 7 -22.98 -60.97 -36.08
C SER A 7 -22.66 -59.51 -36.46
N CYS A 8 -23.59 -58.61 -36.20
CA CYS A 8 -23.32 -57.21 -36.19
C CYS A 8 -22.45 -56.88 -34.94
N VAL A 9 -21.18 -56.68 -35.19
CA VAL A 9 -20.29 -56.04 -34.18
C VAL A 9 -20.64 -54.57 -34.15
N CYS A 10 -21.34 -54.12 -33.13
CA CYS A 10 -21.49 -52.73 -32.80
C CYS A 10 -20.17 -52.28 -32.09
N ASP A 11 -19.28 -51.71 -32.86
CA ASP A 11 -18.19 -50.94 -32.29
C ASP A 11 -18.80 -49.70 -31.58
N GLY A 12 -19.19 -49.90 -30.35
CA GLY A 12 -19.50 -48.82 -29.42
C GLY A 12 -18.21 -48.17 -28.96
N ASP A 13 -17.72 -47.18 -29.69
CA ASP A 13 -16.68 -46.29 -29.22
C ASP A 13 -17.24 -45.43 -28.07
N GLY A 14 -17.36 -46.10 -26.91
CA GLY A 14 -17.71 -45.48 -25.66
C GLY A 14 -16.55 -44.66 -25.14
N THR A 15 -16.18 -43.59 -25.84
CA THR A 15 -15.39 -42.53 -25.25
C THR A 15 -16.22 -41.92 -24.13
N SER A 16 -16.08 -42.47 -22.93
CA SER A 16 -16.61 -41.82 -21.72
C SER A 16 -15.95 -40.45 -21.67
N LEU A 17 -16.71 -39.46 -22.09
CA LEU A 17 -16.32 -38.04 -21.97
C LEU A 17 -16.16 -37.74 -20.47
N ARG A 18 -14.95 -37.97 -19.96
CA ARG A 18 -14.63 -37.52 -18.62
C ARG A 18 -14.79 -36.00 -18.62
N PRO A 19 -15.64 -35.45 -17.73
CA PRO A 19 -15.84 -34.01 -17.68
C PRO A 19 -14.49 -33.31 -17.50
N ARG A 20 -14.20 -32.39 -18.39
CA ARG A 20 -12.96 -31.57 -18.33
C ARG A 20 -13.24 -30.25 -17.63
N LEU A 21 -12.21 -29.66 -17.07
CA LEU A 21 -12.30 -28.34 -16.42
C LEU A 21 -12.86 -27.25 -17.37
N GLY A 22 -12.70 -27.43 -18.69
CA GLY A 22 -13.23 -26.54 -19.72
C GLY A 22 -14.72 -26.72 -20.01
N ASP A 23 -15.37 -27.79 -19.52
CA ASP A 23 -16.79 -28.08 -19.72
C ASP A 23 -17.66 -27.38 -18.63
N ILE A 24 -17.04 -26.76 -17.62
CA ILE A 24 -17.74 -26.02 -16.57
C ILE A 24 -18.32 -24.74 -17.18
N PRO A 25 -19.61 -24.43 -16.98
CA PRO A 25 -20.19 -23.19 -17.45
C PRO A 25 -19.42 -21.97 -16.92
N GLU A 26 -19.18 -20.98 -17.76
CA GLU A 26 -18.41 -19.75 -17.43
C GLU A 26 -18.95 -19.06 -16.19
N SER A 27 -20.28 -19.00 -16.02
CA SER A 27 -20.92 -18.41 -14.84
C SER A 27 -20.53 -19.13 -13.54
N CYS A 28 -20.41 -20.47 -13.57
CA CYS A 28 -19.98 -21.25 -12.42
C CYS A 28 -18.49 -21.02 -12.11
N VAL A 29 -17.66 -20.94 -13.16
CA VAL A 29 -16.23 -20.58 -13.00
C VAL A 29 -16.10 -19.20 -12.37
N ALA A 30 -16.83 -18.19 -12.86
CA ALA A 30 -16.79 -16.84 -12.33
C ALA A 30 -17.18 -16.78 -10.85
N LEU A 31 -18.17 -17.54 -10.41
CA LEU A 31 -18.54 -17.66 -9.00
C LEU A 31 -17.40 -18.23 -8.14
N VAL A 32 -16.67 -19.23 -8.66
CA VAL A 32 -15.50 -19.79 -7.96
C VAL A 32 -14.38 -18.75 -7.88
N LEU A 33 -14.13 -18.01 -8.96
CA LEU A 33 -13.08 -16.98 -9.01
C LEU A 33 -13.31 -15.86 -7.99
N MET A 34 -14.55 -15.58 -7.59
CA MET A 34 -14.82 -14.59 -6.52
C MET A 34 -14.16 -14.91 -5.18
N TYR A 35 -13.84 -16.17 -4.90
CA TYR A 35 -13.25 -16.61 -3.63
C TYR A 35 -11.71 -16.68 -3.68
N LEU A 36 -11.11 -16.45 -4.86
CA LEU A 36 -9.66 -16.52 -5.04
C LEU A 36 -9.01 -15.14 -4.97
N ASP A 37 -7.72 -15.11 -4.63
CA ASP A 37 -6.95 -13.88 -4.67
C ASP A 37 -6.76 -13.36 -6.10
N PRO A 38 -6.63 -12.05 -6.33
CA PRO A 38 -6.47 -11.47 -7.66
C PRO A 38 -5.33 -12.05 -8.48
N THR A 39 -4.23 -12.45 -7.84
CA THR A 39 -3.10 -13.13 -8.49
C THR A 39 -3.49 -14.51 -9.01
N ASP A 40 -4.25 -15.28 -8.24
CA ASP A 40 -4.70 -16.60 -8.62
C ASP A 40 -5.74 -16.54 -9.76
N ILE A 41 -6.65 -15.56 -9.71
CA ILE A 41 -7.58 -15.28 -10.82
C ILE A 41 -6.80 -15.07 -12.12
N CYS A 42 -5.74 -14.25 -12.08
CA CYS A 42 -4.90 -13.98 -13.25
C CYS A 42 -4.13 -15.22 -13.74
N GLN A 43 -3.71 -16.10 -12.83
CA GLN A 43 -3.04 -17.35 -13.18
C GLN A 43 -4.03 -18.34 -13.83
N LEU A 44 -5.21 -18.53 -13.25
CA LEU A 44 -6.25 -19.42 -13.76
C LEU A 44 -6.80 -18.96 -15.11
N ALA A 45 -6.90 -17.65 -15.36
CA ALA A 45 -7.27 -17.08 -16.64
C ALA A 45 -6.39 -17.53 -17.82
N ARG A 46 -5.21 -18.09 -17.55
CA ARG A 46 -4.27 -18.62 -18.56
C ARG A 46 -4.50 -20.07 -18.92
N LEU A 47 -5.32 -20.80 -18.16
CA LEU A 47 -5.50 -22.24 -18.33
C LEU A 47 -6.29 -22.58 -19.60
N ASN A 48 -7.43 -21.92 -19.82
CA ASN A 48 -8.28 -22.13 -20.99
C ASN A 48 -9.17 -20.90 -21.24
N ARG A 49 -9.98 -20.97 -22.32
CA ARG A 49 -10.85 -19.87 -22.73
C ARG A 49 -11.96 -19.60 -21.71
N ALA A 50 -12.60 -20.63 -21.16
CA ALA A 50 -13.69 -20.49 -20.20
C ALA A 50 -13.23 -19.75 -18.93
N PHE A 51 -12.05 -20.09 -18.39
CA PHE A 51 -11.47 -19.37 -17.25
C PHE A 51 -11.07 -17.94 -17.58
N ARG A 52 -10.59 -17.71 -18.81
CA ARG A 52 -10.26 -16.35 -19.27
C ARG A 52 -11.50 -15.47 -19.31
N ASP A 53 -12.55 -15.95 -19.98
CA ASP A 53 -13.79 -15.20 -20.18
C ASP A 53 -14.48 -14.97 -18.82
N ALA A 54 -14.56 -15.99 -17.97
CA ALA A 54 -15.04 -15.87 -16.59
C ALA A 54 -14.25 -14.85 -15.75
N SER A 55 -12.92 -14.76 -15.94
CA SER A 55 -12.08 -13.80 -15.23
C SER A 55 -12.27 -12.35 -15.65
N LEU A 56 -13.00 -12.10 -16.74
CA LEU A 56 -13.33 -10.74 -17.19
C LEU A 56 -14.65 -10.22 -16.60
N ALA A 57 -15.42 -11.07 -15.93
CA ALA A 57 -16.71 -10.69 -15.36
C ALA A 57 -16.54 -9.60 -14.30
N ASP A 58 -17.26 -8.50 -14.47
CA ASP A 58 -17.14 -7.30 -13.60
C ASP A 58 -17.40 -7.61 -12.14
N PHE A 59 -18.36 -8.47 -11.81
CA PHE A 59 -18.71 -8.81 -10.42
C PHE A 59 -17.57 -9.54 -9.68
N VAL A 60 -16.70 -10.27 -10.41
CA VAL A 60 -15.50 -10.92 -9.85
C VAL A 60 -14.55 -9.84 -9.32
N TRP A 61 -14.27 -8.84 -10.12
CA TRP A 61 -13.35 -7.74 -9.74
C TRP A 61 -13.99 -6.73 -8.79
N GLU A 62 -15.30 -6.54 -8.87
CA GLU A 62 -16.02 -5.72 -7.90
C GLU A 62 -15.88 -6.27 -6.47
N SER A 63 -15.87 -7.62 -6.33
CA SER A 63 -15.63 -8.27 -5.03
C SER A 63 -14.21 -8.07 -4.50
N LYS A 64 -13.25 -7.67 -5.34
CA LYS A 64 -11.85 -7.41 -4.97
C LYS A 64 -11.56 -5.94 -4.71
N LEU A 65 -12.44 -5.05 -5.16
CA LEU A 65 -12.32 -3.62 -4.91
C LEU A 65 -12.75 -3.28 -3.46
N PRO A 66 -12.12 -2.29 -2.83
CA PRO A 66 -12.59 -1.77 -1.55
C PRO A 66 -14.03 -1.29 -1.65
N LEU A 67 -14.82 -1.41 -0.59
CA LEU A 67 -16.24 -1.01 -0.60
C LEU A 67 -16.46 0.45 -1.01
N ASN A 68 -15.51 1.33 -0.72
CA ASN A 68 -15.52 2.74 -1.10
C ASN A 68 -14.66 3.04 -2.34
N TYR A 69 -14.44 2.06 -3.21
CA TYR A 69 -13.55 2.24 -4.38
C TYR A 69 -13.90 3.44 -5.24
N LYS A 70 -15.17 3.83 -5.33
CA LYS A 70 -15.62 5.01 -6.08
C LYS A 70 -15.01 6.30 -5.52
N PHE A 71 -15.00 6.47 -4.20
CA PHE A 71 -14.33 7.57 -3.52
C PHE A 71 -12.82 7.57 -3.79
N ILE A 72 -12.20 6.39 -3.74
CA ILE A 72 -10.76 6.23 -4.02
C ILE A 72 -10.44 6.63 -5.46
N VAL A 73 -11.26 6.18 -6.42
CA VAL A 73 -11.13 6.52 -7.84
C VAL A 73 -11.25 8.03 -8.06
N GLU A 74 -12.27 8.66 -7.51
CA GLU A 74 -12.49 10.10 -7.61
C GLU A 74 -11.30 10.90 -7.04
N LYS A 75 -10.79 10.48 -5.88
CA LYS A 75 -9.67 11.14 -5.21
C LYS A 75 -8.35 10.97 -5.94
N ALA A 76 -8.07 9.77 -6.44
CA ALA A 76 -6.76 9.37 -6.96
C ALA A 76 -6.63 9.45 -8.48
N LEU A 77 -7.70 9.19 -9.22
CA LEU A 77 -7.63 9.02 -10.66
C LEU A 77 -8.29 10.17 -11.44
N LYS A 78 -8.40 11.33 -10.99
CA LYS A 78 -8.95 12.60 -11.59
C LYS A 78 -9.24 12.61 -13.13
N ASP A 79 -9.35 11.43 -13.75
CA ASP A 79 -9.50 11.22 -15.18
C ASP A 79 -10.94 10.82 -15.49
N SER A 80 -11.63 11.59 -16.33
CA SER A 80 -13.00 11.32 -16.75
C SER A 80 -13.18 9.99 -17.52
N SER A 81 -12.09 9.46 -18.11
CA SER A 81 -12.11 8.17 -18.80
C SER A 81 -12.34 6.96 -17.89
N VAL A 82 -12.16 7.12 -16.57
CA VAL A 82 -12.31 6.03 -15.60
C VAL A 82 -13.77 5.54 -15.48
N ALA A 83 -14.74 6.38 -15.79
CA ALA A 83 -16.17 6.02 -15.75
C ALA A 83 -16.54 4.91 -16.76
N GLU A 84 -15.78 4.78 -17.85
CA GLU A 84 -15.99 3.78 -18.90
C GLU A 84 -15.19 2.47 -18.68
N LEU A 85 -14.32 2.43 -17.65
CA LEU A 85 -13.49 1.26 -17.40
C LEU A 85 -14.26 0.13 -16.71
N GLY A 86 -14.03 -1.11 -17.13
CA GLY A 86 -14.45 -2.31 -16.41
C GLY A 86 -13.79 -2.42 -15.03
N LYS A 87 -14.40 -3.17 -14.12
CA LYS A 87 -13.91 -3.29 -12.72
C LYS A 87 -12.50 -3.86 -12.63
N ARG A 88 -12.12 -4.76 -13.54
CA ARG A 88 -10.77 -5.30 -13.66
C ARG A 88 -9.75 -4.19 -13.94
N ASP A 89 -10.05 -3.29 -14.86
CA ASP A 89 -9.13 -2.23 -15.25
C ASP A 89 -9.02 -1.18 -14.16
N ILE A 90 -10.12 -0.87 -13.45
CA ILE A 90 -10.10 -0.03 -12.26
C ILE A 90 -9.19 -0.66 -11.20
N TYR A 91 -9.34 -1.97 -10.90
CA TYR A 91 -8.47 -2.66 -9.96
C TYR A 91 -7.01 -2.58 -10.37
N ALA A 92 -6.70 -2.91 -11.62
CA ALA A 92 -5.35 -2.86 -12.17
C ALA A 92 -4.74 -1.43 -12.11
N ARG A 93 -5.56 -0.41 -12.33
CA ARG A 93 -5.13 1.00 -12.23
C ARG A 93 -4.83 1.37 -10.78
N LEU A 94 -5.71 1.00 -9.84
CA LEU A 94 -5.52 1.27 -8.42
C LEU A 94 -4.34 0.49 -7.81
N CYS A 95 -3.92 -0.64 -8.39
CA CYS A 95 -2.70 -1.35 -7.97
C CYS A 95 -1.39 -0.65 -8.38
N ARG A 96 -1.45 0.39 -9.20
CA ARG A 96 -0.30 1.25 -9.51
C ARG A 96 -0.22 2.40 -8.51
N PRO A 97 0.95 3.02 -8.32
CA PRO A 97 1.06 4.26 -7.56
C PRO A 97 0.21 5.36 -8.20
N ASN A 98 -0.70 5.95 -7.43
CA ASN A 98 -1.56 7.05 -7.87
C ASN A 98 -1.32 8.25 -6.97
N LEU A 99 -0.66 9.26 -7.50
CA LEU A 99 -0.36 10.50 -6.78
C LEU A 99 -1.58 11.42 -6.78
N PHE A 100 -1.86 12.05 -5.65
CA PHE A 100 -2.91 13.04 -5.47
C PHE A 100 -2.48 14.17 -4.53
N ASP A 101 -3.33 15.17 -4.27
CA ASP A 101 -3.02 16.35 -3.46
C ASP A 101 -1.67 17.00 -3.88
N ASN A 102 -1.60 17.41 -5.15
CA ASN A 102 -0.40 18.02 -5.77
C ASN A 102 0.86 17.12 -5.69
N GLY A 103 0.68 15.80 -5.73
CA GLY A 103 1.78 14.85 -5.71
C GLY A 103 2.40 14.61 -4.34
N THR A 104 1.80 15.14 -3.27
CA THR A 104 2.30 14.95 -1.90
C THR A 104 1.76 13.70 -1.21
N LYS A 105 0.77 13.06 -1.81
CA LYS A 105 0.18 11.82 -1.30
C LYS A 105 0.07 10.79 -2.41
N GLU A 106 0.18 9.52 -2.05
CA GLU A 106 0.06 8.38 -2.94
C GLU A 106 -0.92 7.36 -2.36
N ILE A 107 -1.77 6.80 -3.21
CA ILE A 107 -2.60 5.65 -2.87
C ILE A 107 -2.36 4.53 -3.87
N ARG A 108 -2.31 3.30 -3.37
CA ARG A 108 -2.33 2.09 -4.17
C ARG A 108 -3.03 0.95 -3.44
N LEU A 109 -3.51 -0.03 -4.20
CA LEU A 109 -3.93 -1.31 -3.65
C LEU A 109 -2.78 -2.32 -3.75
N ASP A 110 -2.66 -3.16 -2.76
CA ASP A 110 -1.82 -4.34 -2.84
C ASP A 110 -2.37 -5.32 -3.89
N LYS A 111 -1.52 -5.80 -4.79
CA LYS A 111 -1.94 -6.63 -5.94
C LYS A 111 -2.49 -7.98 -5.53
N ARG A 112 -2.10 -8.51 -4.39
CA ARG A 112 -2.49 -9.83 -3.90
C ARG A 112 -3.75 -9.75 -3.05
N THR A 113 -3.73 -8.89 -2.06
CA THR A 113 -4.78 -8.80 -1.04
C THR A 113 -5.88 -7.80 -1.37
N GLY A 114 -5.63 -6.85 -2.29
CA GLY A 114 -6.51 -5.70 -2.52
C GLY A 114 -6.48 -4.68 -1.36
N GLY A 115 -5.64 -4.90 -0.35
CA GLY A 115 -5.50 -4.02 0.79
C GLY A 115 -4.97 -2.65 0.40
N MET A 116 -5.49 -1.60 1.03
CA MET A 116 -5.11 -0.23 0.73
C MET A 116 -3.78 0.15 1.38
N CYS A 117 -2.90 0.79 0.60
CA CYS A 117 -1.67 1.44 1.03
C CYS A 117 -1.74 2.92 0.72
N LEU A 118 -1.52 3.75 1.73
CA LEU A 118 -1.38 5.21 1.61
C LEU A 118 0.03 5.63 2.01
N ALA A 119 0.57 6.61 1.29
CA ALA A 119 1.81 7.28 1.67
C ALA A 119 1.60 8.80 1.65
N ILE A 120 2.13 9.49 2.64
CA ILE A 120 2.06 10.95 2.81
C ILE A 120 3.49 11.47 2.87
N SER A 121 3.89 12.27 1.90
CA SER A 121 5.23 12.86 1.80
C SER A 121 5.55 13.77 2.98
N SER A 122 6.82 13.86 3.38
CA SER A 122 7.30 14.88 4.31
C SER A 122 6.97 16.30 3.88
N GLN A 123 6.67 16.53 2.61
CA GLN A 123 6.24 17.83 2.09
C GLN A 123 4.83 18.22 2.54
N ALA A 124 3.99 17.24 2.90
CA ALA A 124 2.64 17.47 3.41
C ALA A 124 2.57 17.52 4.93
N LEU A 125 3.70 17.38 5.63
CA LEU A 125 3.76 17.41 7.08
C LEU A 125 4.11 18.81 7.60
N ARG A 126 3.61 19.13 8.79
CA ARG A 126 4.06 20.29 9.56
C ARG A 126 5.31 19.89 10.33
N ILE A 127 6.43 20.51 10.01
CA ILE A 127 7.73 20.20 10.58
C ILE A 127 8.29 21.48 11.20
N THR A 128 8.58 21.45 12.48
CA THR A 128 9.15 22.63 13.20
C THR A 128 10.48 23.02 12.57
N GLY A 129 10.57 24.29 12.14
CA GLY A 129 11.78 24.88 11.56
C GLY A 129 12.14 24.46 10.15
N ILE A 130 11.20 23.84 9.39
CA ILE A 130 11.46 23.29 8.04
C ILE A 130 11.95 24.36 7.04
N ASP A 131 11.54 25.61 7.22
CA ASP A 131 11.91 26.72 6.33
C ASP A 131 13.28 27.34 6.66
N ASP A 132 13.84 26.98 7.81
CA ASP A 132 15.17 27.46 8.21
C ASP A 132 16.26 26.47 7.78
N ARG A 133 17.07 26.90 6.83
CA ARG A 133 18.17 26.09 6.26
C ARG A 133 19.25 25.71 7.28
N ARG A 134 19.30 26.32 8.44
CA ARG A 134 20.20 25.90 9.53
C ARG A 134 19.75 24.59 10.16
N TYR A 135 18.45 24.30 10.12
CA TYR A 135 17.86 23.12 10.73
C TYR A 135 17.58 22.03 9.71
N TRP A 136 17.00 22.42 8.56
CA TRP A 136 16.53 21.45 7.58
C TRP A 136 17.03 21.75 6.16
N SER A 137 17.19 20.71 5.39
CA SER A 137 17.37 20.79 3.93
C SER A 137 16.49 19.75 3.24
N ARG A 138 16.02 20.07 2.03
CA ARG A 138 15.34 19.10 1.19
C ARG A 138 16.34 18.42 0.26
N ILE A 139 16.33 17.09 0.23
CA ILE A 139 17.28 16.29 -0.53
C ILE A 139 16.51 15.46 -1.54
N SER A 140 16.92 15.54 -2.81
CA SER A 140 16.41 14.67 -3.86
C SER A 140 17.03 13.29 -3.75
N THR A 141 16.21 12.23 -3.81
CA THR A 141 16.66 10.83 -3.76
C THR A 141 15.70 9.92 -4.51
N GLU A 142 16.25 8.94 -5.22
CA GLU A 142 15.47 7.88 -5.88
C GLU A 142 14.91 6.84 -4.88
N GLU A 143 15.36 6.88 -3.63
CA GLU A 143 14.90 5.96 -2.58
C GLU A 143 13.54 6.36 -1.99
N SER A 144 13.09 7.60 -2.25
CA SER A 144 11.78 8.09 -1.89
C SER A 144 10.81 7.96 -3.05
N ARG A 145 9.59 7.53 -2.76
CA ARG A 145 8.47 7.53 -3.73
C ARG A 145 8.12 8.94 -4.22
N PHE A 146 8.43 9.94 -3.40
CA PHE A 146 8.20 11.36 -3.69
C PHE A 146 9.45 12.07 -4.22
N HIS A 147 10.53 11.33 -4.48
CA HIS A 147 11.82 11.83 -4.96
C HIS A 147 12.48 12.91 -4.11
N THR A 148 11.92 13.22 -2.95
CA THR A 148 12.43 14.25 -2.04
C THR A 148 12.18 13.85 -0.60
N VAL A 149 13.17 14.06 0.25
CA VAL A 149 13.10 13.83 1.71
C VAL A 149 13.51 15.09 2.46
N ALA A 150 13.00 15.29 3.68
CA ALA A 150 13.49 16.31 4.58
C ALA A 150 14.67 15.77 5.39
N TYR A 151 15.81 16.46 5.35
CA TYR A 151 17.01 16.12 6.08
C TYR A 151 17.25 17.11 7.20
N LEU A 152 17.25 16.61 8.44
CA LEU A 152 17.55 17.36 9.63
C LEU A 152 19.07 17.48 9.80
N GLN A 153 19.60 18.70 9.82
CA GLN A 153 20.99 18.97 10.13
C GLN A 153 21.21 18.97 11.65
N GLN A 154 20.47 19.81 12.37
CA GLN A 154 20.43 19.80 13.84
C GLN A 154 19.21 20.56 14.36
N ILE A 155 18.68 20.15 15.49
CA ILE A 155 17.59 20.86 16.20
C ILE A 155 17.60 20.49 17.68
N TRP A 156 17.10 21.41 18.53
CA TRP A 156 16.85 21.15 19.95
C TRP A 156 15.45 20.58 20.18
N TRP A 157 14.46 21.15 19.53
CA TRP A 157 13.04 20.82 19.66
C TRP A 157 12.54 20.20 18.35
N LEU A 158 12.36 18.88 18.35
CA LEU A 158 11.83 18.18 17.19
C LEU A 158 10.34 17.90 17.37
N GLU A 159 9.56 18.41 16.43
CA GLU A 159 8.15 18.14 16.33
C GLU A 159 7.75 18.05 14.85
N VAL A 160 7.17 16.94 14.49
CA VAL A 160 6.63 16.65 13.17
C VAL A 160 5.20 16.17 13.34
N GLU A 161 4.28 16.82 12.67
CA GLU A 161 2.87 16.50 12.75
C GLU A 161 2.27 16.34 11.35
N GLY A 162 1.26 15.49 11.25
CA GLY A 162 0.41 15.39 10.09
C GLY A 162 -1.02 15.10 10.47
N ASP A 163 -1.93 15.53 9.61
CA ASP A 163 -3.33 15.15 9.68
C ASP A 163 -3.87 14.83 8.28
N PHE A 164 -4.83 13.93 8.24
CA PHE A 164 -5.39 13.45 6.98
C PHE A 164 -6.84 13.01 7.16
N ASP A 165 -7.71 13.56 6.32
CA ASP A 165 -9.12 13.21 6.26
C ASP A 165 -9.35 12.24 5.09
N PHE A 166 -9.86 11.04 5.40
CA PHE A 166 -10.08 10.01 4.39
C PHE A 166 -11.24 9.07 4.76
N GLN A 167 -11.95 8.56 3.77
CA GLN A 167 -12.88 7.46 3.93
C GLN A 167 -12.09 6.16 3.85
N PHE A 168 -11.80 5.56 5.00
CA PHE A 168 -11.09 4.28 5.03
C PHE A 168 -12.06 3.13 4.83
N PRO A 169 -11.77 2.16 3.93
CA PRO A 169 -12.50 0.90 3.91
C PRO A 169 -12.52 0.26 5.30
N PRO A 170 -13.58 -0.52 5.63
CA PRO A 170 -13.60 -1.25 6.89
C PRO A 170 -12.37 -2.15 7.03
N GLY A 171 -11.73 -2.10 8.19
CA GLY A 171 -10.53 -2.88 8.44
C GLY A 171 -9.64 -2.26 9.51
N LYS A 172 -8.56 -2.96 9.81
CA LYS A 172 -7.52 -2.53 10.73
C LYS A 172 -6.36 -1.93 9.95
N TYR A 173 -5.88 -0.80 10.41
CA TYR A 173 -4.80 -0.04 9.78
C TYR A 173 -3.66 0.19 10.74
N SER A 174 -2.44 0.20 10.21
CA SER A 174 -1.21 0.53 10.95
C SER A 174 -0.54 1.74 10.32
N VAL A 175 -0.07 2.66 11.16
CA VAL A 175 0.60 3.90 10.76
C VAL A 175 2.09 3.80 11.09
N PHE A 176 2.93 4.23 10.14
CA PHE A 176 4.40 4.20 10.28
C PHE A 176 5.03 5.48 9.76
N PHE A 177 6.06 5.98 10.43
CA PHE A 177 7.01 6.93 9.85
C PHE A 177 8.15 6.16 9.16
N ARG A 178 8.50 6.54 7.94
CA ARG A 178 9.67 6.06 7.22
C ARG A 178 10.83 7.02 7.43
N LEU A 179 11.80 6.59 8.22
CA LEU A 179 12.94 7.39 8.67
C LEU A 179 14.25 6.68 8.33
N GLN A 180 15.33 7.47 8.17
CA GLN A 180 16.70 6.96 8.06
C GLN A 180 17.63 7.87 8.85
N LEU A 181 18.52 7.29 9.64
CA LEU A 181 19.64 8.03 10.22
C LEU A 181 20.82 8.05 9.23
N GLY A 182 21.36 9.26 9.04
CA GLY A 182 22.41 9.52 8.08
C GLY A 182 21.88 9.81 6.68
N ARG A 183 22.76 10.34 5.85
CA ARG A 183 22.44 10.74 4.49
C ARG A 183 23.10 9.78 3.49
N SER A 184 22.29 9.12 2.66
CA SER A 184 22.81 8.37 1.51
C SER A 184 23.45 9.29 0.49
N SER A 185 24.67 8.99 0.08
CA SER A 185 25.38 9.65 -1.02
C SER A 185 25.96 8.62 -1.98
N LYS A 186 25.95 8.92 -3.28
CA LYS A 186 26.66 8.08 -4.28
C LYS A 186 28.11 8.57 -4.35
N ARG A 187 29.09 7.71 -4.04
CA ARG A 187 30.51 7.97 -4.22
C ARG A 187 31.10 6.84 -5.07
N LEU A 188 31.69 7.17 -6.21
CA LEU A 188 32.28 6.20 -7.16
C LEU A 188 31.34 5.04 -7.51
N GLY A 189 30.05 5.34 -7.76
CA GLY A 189 29.04 4.32 -8.09
C GLY A 189 28.56 3.46 -6.91
N ARG A 190 29.12 3.61 -5.71
CA ARG A 190 28.70 2.91 -4.48
C ARG A 190 27.86 3.83 -3.60
N ARG A 191 26.81 3.28 -2.98
CA ARG A 191 26.08 3.98 -1.92
C ARG A 191 26.93 4.01 -0.66
N VAL A 192 27.13 5.20 -0.11
CA VAL A 192 27.79 5.43 1.16
C VAL A 192 26.88 6.25 2.02
N CYS A 193 26.59 5.80 3.23
CA CYS A 193 25.88 6.60 4.21
C CYS A 193 26.88 7.49 4.97
N LYS A 194 26.64 8.80 4.97
CA LYS A 194 27.35 9.73 5.85
C LYS A 194 26.68 9.68 7.22
N THR A 195 27.42 9.21 8.21
CA THR A 195 26.96 9.05 9.60
C THR A 195 27.55 10.10 10.55
N GLU A 196 28.44 10.94 10.04
CA GLU A 196 29.19 11.92 10.84
C GLU A 196 28.30 12.96 11.51
N ASP A 197 27.14 13.25 10.93
CA ASP A 197 26.18 14.25 11.44
C ASP A 197 25.12 13.63 12.39
N ILE A 198 25.16 12.31 12.61
CA ILE A 198 24.17 11.61 13.44
C ILE A 198 24.52 11.81 14.92
N HIS A 199 23.59 12.41 15.67
CA HIS A 199 23.74 12.57 17.12
C HIS A 199 22.41 12.75 17.82
N GLY A 200 22.35 12.43 19.11
CA GLY A 200 21.25 12.73 20.02
C GLY A 200 20.06 11.79 19.98
N TRP A 201 20.11 10.69 19.19
CA TRP A 201 19.00 9.75 19.06
C TRP A 201 19.05 8.59 20.07
N ASP A 202 20.19 8.38 20.69
CA ASP A 202 20.47 7.38 21.72
C ASP A 202 20.19 7.90 23.15
N ILE A 203 20.09 9.23 23.34
CA ILE A 203 19.94 9.85 24.66
C ILE A 203 18.50 9.72 25.18
N LYS A 204 17.51 10.01 24.33
CA LYS A 204 16.08 9.94 24.65
C LYS A 204 15.30 9.32 23.51
N PRO A 205 14.27 8.50 23.77
CA PRO A 205 13.44 7.95 22.74
C PRO A 205 12.63 9.03 22.03
N VAL A 206 12.34 8.78 20.76
CA VAL A 206 11.35 9.51 19.99
C VAL A 206 9.97 9.01 20.38
N LYS A 207 9.03 9.91 20.61
CA LYS A 207 7.64 9.60 20.89
C LYS A 207 6.81 9.72 19.62
N PHE A 208 5.99 8.71 19.35
CA PHE A 208 5.02 8.68 18.27
C PHE A 208 3.62 8.68 18.85
N GLN A 209 2.70 9.41 18.24
CA GLN A 209 1.30 9.46 18.68
C GLN A 209 0.37 9.37 17.47
N LEU A 210 -0.76 8.71 17.66
CA LEU A 210 -1.85 8.60 16.71
C LEU A 210 -3.15 8.93 17.43
N THR A 211 -4.00 9.74 16.82
CA THR A 211 -5.38 9.98 17.26
C THR A 211 -6.32 10.01 16.07
N THR A 212 -7.55 9.56 16.26
CA THR A 212 -8.59 9.58 15.24
C THR A 212 -9.79 10.39 15.70
N SER A 213 -10.61 10.86 14.77
CA SER A 213 -11.81 11.66 15.08
C SER A 213 -12.87 10.90 15.87
N ASP A 214 -12.86 9.56 15.83
CA ASP A 214 -13.75 8.69 16.61
C ASP A 214 -13.20 8.33 18.00
N GLY A 215 -12.08 8.95 18.42
CA GLY A 215 -11.53 8.84 19.76
C GLY A 215 -10.52 7.70 19.96
N GLN A 216 -10.10 6.99 18.91
CA GLN A 216 -9.02 6.02 19.03
C GLN A 216 -7.69 6.76 19.25
N HIS A 217 -6.82 6.18 20.08
CA HIS A 217 -5.56 6.78 20.47
C HIS A 217 -4.48 5.70 20.65
N ALA A 218 -3.27 5.98 20.16
CA ALA A 218 -2.10 5.15 20.39
C ALA A 218 -0.87 6.02 20.65
N VAL A 219 0.03 5.52 21.48
CA VAL A 219 1.33 6.12 21.79
C VAL A 219 2.38 5.03 21.75
N SER A 220 3.49 5.29 21.07
CA SER A 220 4.67 4.45 21.09
C SER A 220 5.94 5.27 21.27
N GLN A 221 7.01 4.65 21.69
CA GLN A 221 8.33 5.26 21.83
C GLN A 221 9.39 4.30 21.30
N SER A 222 10.42 4.88 20.64
CA SER A 222 11.54 4.09 20.13
C SER A 222 12.79 4.95 20.08
N HIS A 223 13.95 4.34 20.36
CA HIS A 223 15.24 4.91 19.97
C HIS A 223 15.43 4.70 18.47
N LEU A 224 16.08 5.67 17.81
CA LEU A 224 16.47 5.51 16.41
C LEU A 224 17.92 5.00 16.41
N ASP A 225 18.11 3.73 16.01
CA ASP A 225 19.36 2.98 16.24
C ASP A 225 19.95 2.29 15.01
N ASN A 226 19.35 2.44 13.81
CA ASN A 226 19.78 1.79 12.58
C ASN A 226 20.32 2.78 11.53
N PRO A 227 21.55 3.30 11.67
CA PRO A 227 22.15 4.20 10.68
C PRO A 227 22.27 3.57 9.29
N GLY A 228 21.97 4.36 8.25
CA GLY A 228 22.15 3.97 6.87
C GLY A 228 21.00 3.18 6.25
N HIS A 229 20.01 2.79 7.03
CA HIS A 229 18.85 2.03 6.56
C HIS A 229 17.55 2.81 6.73
N TRP A 230 16.66 2.67 5.75
CA TRP A 230 15.29 3.12 5.89
C TRP A 230 14.53 2.17 6.81
N VAL A 231 13.93 2.71 7.84
CA VAL A 231 13.17 1.95 8.85
C VAL A 231 11.74 2.49 8.93
N LEU A 232 10.77 1.58 9.05
CA LEU A 232 9.37 1.89 9.34
C LEU A 232 9.15 1.87 10.85
N TYR A 233 9.06 3.05 11.47
CA TYR A 233 8.77 3.18 12.88
C TYR A 233 7.27 3.20 13.11
N HIS A 234 6.77 2.22 13.85
CA HIS A 234 5.35 2.05 14.13
C HIS A 234 4.83 3.15 15.06
N VAL A 235 3.80 3.84 14.61
CA VAL A 235 3.13 4.91 15.39
C VAL A 235 1.99 4.33 16.23
N GLY A 236 1.12 3.54 15.60
CA GLY A 236 -0.05 2.94 16.21
C GLY A 236 -0.99 2.30 15.19
N ASN A 237 -2.05 1.72 15.71
CA ASN A 237 -3.10 1.10 14.90
C ASN A 237 -4.44 1.80 15.15
N PHE A 238 -5.29 1.79 14.13
CA PHE A 238 -6.69 2.20 14.25
C PHE A 238 -7.60 1.27 13.43
N VAL A 239 -8.90 1.33 13.70
CA VAL A 239 -9.92 0.52 13.03
C VAL A 239 -10.93 1.44 12.37
N SER A 240 -11.18 1.25 11.07
CA SER A 240 -12.32 1.82 10.38
C SER A 240 -13.46 0.81 10.34
N LYS A 241 -14.68 1.24 10.66
CA LYS A 241 -15.87 0.38 10.71
C LYS A 241 -16.81 0.62 9.53
N ASN A 242 -16.90 1.85 9.07
CA ASN A 242 -17.85 2.25 8.04
C ASN A 242 -17.10 2.90 6.85
N PRO A 243 -17.26 2.39 5.62
CA PRO A 243 -16.56 2.89 4.45
C PRO A 243 -16.98 4.31 4.02
N ASN A 244 -18.14 4.79 4.51
CA ASN A 244 -18.66 6.10 4.15
C ASN A 244 -18.30 7.21 5.15
N ASP A 245 -17.75 6.86 6.30
CA ASP A 245 -17.39 7.84 7.31
C ASP A 245 -16.05 8.52 6.95
N LEU A 246 -16.08 9.84 6.92
CA LEU A 246 -14.86 10.63 6.80
C LEU A 246 -14.15 10.62 8.15
N MET A 247 -13.07 9.86 8.24
CA MET A 247 -12.25 9.76 9.45
C MET A 247 -11.06 10.71 9.33
N LYS A 248 -10.91 11.58 10.32
CA LYS A 248 -9.68 12.37 10.48
C LYS A 248 -8.70 11.61 11.36
N ILE A 249 -7.52 11.36 10.83
CA ILE A 249 -6.39 10.84 11.60
C ILE A 249 -5.37 11.96 11.82
N LYS A 250 -4.79 12.01 13.02
CA LYS A 250 -3.66 12.87 13.35
C LYS A 250 -2.53 12.00 13.87
N PHE A 251 -1.34 12.27 13.42
CA PHE A 251 -0.15 11.54 13.85
C PHE A 251 1.01 12.51 14.05
N SER A 252 1.88 12.16 14.98
CA SER A 252 3.05 12.98 15.29
C SER A 252 4.27 12.15 15.64
N LEU A 253 5.43 12.78 15.45
CA LEU A 253 6.75 12.32 15.86
C LEU A 253 7.37 13.47 16.65
N THR A 254 7.73 13.24 17.91
CA THR A 254 8.26 14.29 18.78
C THR A 254 9.45 13.82 19.59
N GLN A 255 10.43 14.69 19.71
CA GLN A 255 11.47 14.61 20.73
C GLN A 255 11.79 16.05 21.20
N ILE A 256 11.06 16.50 22.20
CA ILE A 256 11.04 17.90 22.68
C ILE A 256 11.97 18.15 23.85
N ASP A 257 12.79 17.18 24.20
CA ASP A 257 13.82 17.36 25.22
C ASP A 257 14.93 18.29 24.70
N CYS A 258 15.05 19.47 25.30
CA CYS A 258 16.02 20.50 24.93
C CYS A 258 17.35 20.37 25.67
N THR A 259 17.65 19.23 26.31
CA THR A 259 18.92 19.01 27.00
C THR A 259 20.08 18.73 26.04
N HIS A 260 19.79 18.34 24.82
CA HIS A 260 20.75 18.02 23.77
C HIS A 260 20.22 18.34 22.39
N THR A 261 21.12 18.58 21.45
CA THR A 261 20.78 18.65 20.02
C THR A 261 20.65 17.27 19.42
N LYS A 262 19.88 17.17 18.35
CA LYS A 262 19.74 15.96 17.51
C LYS A 262 19.87 16.32 16.05
N GLY A 263 20.49 15.44 15.26
CA GLY A 263 20.74 15.68 13.84
C GLY A 263 20.98 14.42 13.05
N GLY A 264 21.12 14.59 11.72
CA GLY A 264 21.37 13.47 10.81
C GLY A 264 20.15 12.60 10.52
N LEU A 265 18.92 13.11 10.60
CA LEU A 265 17.69 12.38 10.32
C LEU A 265 17.16 12.71 8.92
N CYS A 266 16.90 11.69 8.12
CA CYS A 266 16.08 11.79 6.92
C CYS A 266 14.63 11.39 7.25
N LEU A 267 13.68 12.27 6.98
CA LEU A 267 12.25 12.04 7.07
C LEU A 267 11.68 11.96 5.65
N ASP A 268 11.20 10.78 5.26
CA ASP A 268 10.66 10.54 3.93
C ASP A 268 9.15 10.77 3.90
N SER A 269 8.41 9.95 4.61
CA SER A 269 6.95 9.87 4.47
C SER A 269 6.31 9.16 5.66
N VAL A 270 4.99 9.26 5.74
CA VAL A 270 4.16 8.46 6.63
C VAL A 270 3.39 7.45 5.80
N PHE A 271 3.44 6.19 6.20
CA PHE A 271 2.68 5.11 5.58
C PHE A 271 1.50 4.69 6.44
N ILE A 272 0.39 4.38 5.78
CA ILE A 272 -0.81 3.81 6.37
C ILE A 272 -1.14 2.55 5.58
N PHE A 273 -1.02 1.39 6.21
CA PHE A 273 -1.30 0.10 5.61
C PHE A 273 -2.53 -0.54 6.22
N ASN A 274 -3.38 -1.13 5.40
CA ASN A 274 -4.30 -2.15 5.88
C ASN A 274 -3.48 -3.31 6.45
N SER A 275 -3.88 -3.86 7.61
CA SER A 275 -3.10 -4.89 8.33
C SER A 275 -2.88 -6.19 7.54
N ASP A 276 -3.69 -6.42 6.48
CA ASP A 276 -3.58 -7.58 5.61
C ASP A 276 -2.51 -7.41 4.51
N VAL A 277 -1.90 -6.23 4.41
CA VAL A 277 -0.86 -5.92 3.43
C VAL A 277 0.52 -6.26 3.99
N GLU A 278 1.33 -6.99 3.21
CA GLU A 278 2.74 -7.17 3.54
C GLU A 278 3.48 -5.82 3.45
N LYS A 279 4.29 -5.54 4.47
CA LYS A 279 5.07 -4.30 4.54
C LYS A 279 6.25 -4.38 3.58
N GLU A 280 6.06 -3.98 2.34
CA GLU A 280 7.15 -3.73 1.41
C GLU A 280 7.83 -2.40 1.78
N VAL A 281 9.02 -2.48 2.34
CA VAL A 281 9.88 -1.33 2.70
C VAL A 281 10.65 -0.82 1.49
#